data_4fcdd6c9d8ce16611ae85221ad094ff6
#
_entry.id   4fcdd6c9d8ce16611ae85221ad094ff6
#
_cell.length_a   1.000
_cell.length_b   1.000
_cell.length_c   1.000
_cell.angle_alpha   90.00
_cell.angle_beta   90.00
_cell.angle_gamma   90.00
#
_symmetry.space_group_name_H-M   'P 1'
#
loop_
_entity.id
_entity.type
_entity.pdbx_description
1 polymer ?
#
loop_
_entity_poly.entity_id
_entity_poly.type
_entity_poly.pdbx_seq_one_letter_code
_entity_poly.pdbx_strand_id
1 'polypeptide(L)'
;MNDASNPETPKGQLRVLIVEDSKIEAKFTANLLKKNGYQVTSERVETEEDMTRQIEQHEWDLVISDYQMPDFDGMRALKVFKRYELEIPFILVSGKIGEEAAVDLMKQGAHDYIMKGNTTRLIPAIESQLKVAANRRERRRLEQKLRESEAQYRGFFENAAIGIFRCEEDSRIQDVNRFLAHALGFESREDCIRVLEKLIPEVYDAQTRQATTVELADQARQGGRFEAVFHRQNGSVMEAIVNVWAIEDETRRTTYLEGTIEDVTEQREMERKLREMEQLHESLIDLTSNL
;
A
#
# COMPACT_ATOMS: atom_id res chain seq x y z
N MET A 1 33.29 20.59 -40.27
CA MET A 1 33.19 21.56 -39.19
C MET A 1 32.36 20.99 -38.10
N ASN A 2 33.03 20.62 -37.02
CA ASN A 2 32.58 20.30 -35.67
C ASN A 2 31.14 19.80 -35.46
N ASP A 3 31.04 18.50 -35.43
CA ASP A 3 30.00 17.82 -34.65
C ASP A 3 30.50 17.73 -33.20
N ALA A 4 30.09 18.71 -32.40
CA ALA A 4 30.35 18.72 -30.96
C ALA A 4 29.44 17.69 -30.31
N SER A 5 29.94 16.48 -30.08
CA SER A 5 29.38 15.47 -29.21
C SER A 5 29.12 16.08 -27.82
N ASN A 6 27.87 16.39 -27.59
CA ASN A 6 27.34 16.73 -26.27
C ASN A 6 27.70 15.59 -25.28
N PRO A 7 28.36 15.81 -24.15
CA PRO A 7 28.62 14.77 -23.19
C PRO A 7 27.24 14.31 -22.61
N GLU A 8 26.81 13.14 -23.07
CA GLU A 8 25.59 12.51 -22.54
C GLU A 8 25.69 12.40 -21.01
N THR A 9 24.67 12.85 -20.35
CA THR A 9 24.52 12.75 -18.90
C THR A 9 24.77 11.29 -18.47
N PRO A 10 25.61 11.00 -17.46
CA PRO A 10 25.89 9.63 -17.04
C PRO A 10 24.59 8.90 -16.68
N LYS A 11 24.32 7.76 -17.33
CA LYS A 11 23.09 6.96 -17.22
C LYS A 11 22.99 6.16 -15.92
N GLY A 12 23.94 6.31 -14.98
CA GLY A 12 23.95 5.61 -13.70
C GLY A 12 24.73 4.30 -13.68
N GLN A 13 24.75 3.66 -12.52
CA GLN A 13 25.40 2.36 -12.32
C GLN A 13 24.53 1.24 -12.91
N LEU A 14 25.18 0.24 -13.52
CA LEU A 14 24.51 -0.92 -14.12
C LEU A 14 25.31 -2.20 -13.82
N ARG A 15 24.73 -3.11 -13.07
CA ARG A 15 25.32 -4.42 -12.74
C ARG A 15 24.79 -5.43 -13.75
N VAL A 16 25.67 -6.00 -14.54
CA VAL A 16 25.32 -6.86 -15.67
C VAL A 16 25.93 -8.26 -15.50
N LEU A 17 25.11 -9.26 -15.43
CA LEU A 17 25.54 -10.66 -15.51
C LEU A 17 25.57 -11.06 -16.98
N ILE A 18 26.76 -11.44 -17.48
CA ILE A 18 26.98 -11.81 -18.88
C ILE A 18 27.24 -13.31 -18.95
N VAL A 19 26.28 -14.01 -19.54
CA VAL A 19 26.39 -15.46 -19.79
C VAL A 19 26.98 -15.64 -21.19
N GLU A 20 28.26 -15.98 -21.26
CA GLU A 20 29.04 -15.95 -22.51
C GLU A 20 30.32 -16.80 -22.34
N ASP A 21 30.63 -17.70 -23.27
CA ASP A 21 31.85 -18.52 -23.26
C ASP A 21 33.08 -17.72 -23.71
N SER A 22 32.91 -16.74 -24.61
CA SER A 22 33.96 -15.88 -25.11
C SER A 22 34.27 -14.69 -24.19
N LYS A 23 35.44 -14.67 -23.57
CA LYS A 23 35.91 -13.51 -22.78
C LYS A 23 36.00 -12.24 -23.62
N ILE A 24 36.24 -12.34 -24.92
CA ILE A 24 36.36 -11.21 -25.83
C ILE A 24 34.97 -10.58 -26.06
N GLU A 25 33.97 -11.40 -26.32
CA GLU A 25 32.59 -10.96 -26.56
C GLU A 25 31.96 -10.36 -25.30
N ALA A 26 32.18 -10.96 -24.15
CA ALA A 26 31.75 -10.43 -22.88
C ALA A 26 32.34 -9.04 -22.61
N LYS A 27 33.67 -8.87 -22.85
CA LYS A 27 34.31 -7.55 -22.74
C LYS A 27 33.79 -6.55 -23.75
N PHE A 28 33.51 -7.00 -24.98
CA PHE A 28 32.92 -6.12 -26.00
C PHE A 28 31.56 -5.58 -25.55
N THR A 29 30.69 -6.46 -25.07
CA THR A 29 29.37 -6.11 -24.55
C THR A 29 29.46 -5.10 -23.37
N ALA A 30 30.31 -5.38 -22.39
CA ALA A 30 30.54 -4.48 -21.28
C ALA A 30 31.09 -3.10 -21.72
N ASN A 31 32.03 -3.08 -22.68
CA ASN A 31 32.59 -1.83 -23.21
C ASN A 31 31.56 -1.05 -24.03
N LEU A 32 30.67 -1.72 -24.75
CA LEU A 32 29.59 -1.07 -25.49
C LEU A 32 28.65 -0.35 -24.54
N LEU A 33 28.28 -0.94 -23.43
CA LEU A 33 27.47 -0.32 -22.38
C LEU A 33 28.19 0.92 -21.78
N LYS A 34 29.49 0.77 -21.46
CA LYS A 34 30.30 1.89 -20.95
C LYS A 34 30.37 3.05 -21.91
N LYS A 35 30.56 2.79 -23.22
CA LYS A 35 30.58 3.82 -24.26
C LYS A 35 29.28 4.57 -24.41
N ASN A 36 28.15 3.93 -24.00
CA ASN A 36 26.82 4.54 -24.03
C ASN A 36 26.42 5.17 -22.69
N GLY A 37 27.38 5.52 -21.84
CA GLY A 37 27.19 6.36 -20.65
C GLY A 37 26.91 5.60 -19.35
N TYR A 38 26.92 4.25 -19.34
CA TYR A 38 26.73 3.48 -18.12
C TYR A 38 28.02 3.28 -17.31
N GLN A 39 27.93 3.34 -15.99
CA GLN A 39 28.98 2.86 -15.08
C GLN A 39 28.76 1.36 -14.85
N VAL A 40 29.42 0.52 -15.64
CA VAL A 40 29.16 -0.92 -15.70
C VAL A 40 30.03 -1.68 -14.73
N THR A 41 29.39 -2.44 -13.83
CA THR A 41 29.99 -3.58 -13.11
C THR A 41 29.47 -4.84 -13.78
N SER A 42 30.36 -5.68 -14.31
CA SER A 42 29.94 -6.89 -15.02
C SER A 42 30.71 -8.11 -14.55
N GLU A 43 30.02 -9.22 -14.45
CA GLU A 43 30.61 -10.54 -14.23
C GLU A 43 30.24 -11.46 -15.39
N ARG A 44 31.20 -12.30 -15.83
CA ARG A 44 31.02 -13.26 -16.90
C ARG A 44 30.91 -14.64 -16.33
N VAL A 45 29.92 -15.40 -16.74
CA VAL A 45 29.70 -16.81 -16.38
C VAL A 45 29.55 -17.65 -17.66
N GLU A 46 29.97 -18.89 -17.60
CA GLU A 46 29.92 -19.84 -18.73
C GLU A 46 29.32 -21.17 -18.33
N THR A 47 28.96 -21.37 -17.05
CA THR A 47 28.35 -22.59 -16.54
C THR A 47 27.06 -22.28 -15.72
N GLU A 48 26.22 -23.30 -15.54
CA GLU A 48 25.02 -23.18 -14.69
C GLU A 48 25.42 -22.94 -13.24
N GLU A 49 26.46 -23.57 -12.74
CA GLU A 49 26.93 -23.43 -11.37
C GLU A 49 27.44 -22.03 -11.09
N ASP A 50 28.21 -21.45 -12.03
CA ASP A 50 28.70 -20.08 -11.89
C ASP A 50 27.55 -19.06 -11.95
N MET A 51 26.61 -19.23 -12.87
CA MET A 51 25.44 -18.37 -12.97
C MET A 51 24.61 -18.40 -11.67
N THR A 52 24.35 -19.60 -11.16
CA THR A 52 23.62 -19.81 -9.91
C THR A 52 24.31 -19.11 -8.75
N ARG A 53 25.61 -19.33 -8.59
CA ARG A 53 26.41 -18.70 -7.54
C ARG A 53 26.37 -17.17 -7.62
N GLN A 54 26.48 -16.60 -8.82
CA GLN A 54 26.44 -15.16 -9.01
C GLN A 54 25.06 -14.56 -8.71
N ILE A 55 23.98 -15.26 -9.06
CA ILE A 55 22.61 -14.83 -8.73
C ILE A 55 22.36 -14.86 -7.22
N GLU A 56 22.89 -15.88 -6.52
CA GLU A 56 22.69 -16.03 -5.07
C GLU A 56 23.52 -15.04 -4.23
N GLN A 57 24.70 -14.66 -4.73
CA GLN A 57 25.64 -13.84 -3.96
C GLN A 57 25.55 -12.33 -4.26
N HIS A 58 24.98 -11.96 -5.41
CA HIS A 58 24.96 -10.58 -5.87
C HIS A 58 23.61 -10.19 -6.45
N GLU A 59 23.32 -8.91 -6.37
CA GLU A 59 22.18 -8.34 -7.08
C GLU A 59 22.59 -7.85 -8.46
N TRP A 60 21.75 -8.11 -9.45
CA TRP A 60 21.95 -7.74 -10.84
C TRP A 60 20.83 -6.84 -11.34
N ASP A 61 21.15 -6.01 -12.33
CA ASP A 61 20.18 -5.11 -12.97
C ASP A 61 19.77 -5.63 -14.35
N LEU A 62 20.62 -6.45 -14.95
CA LEU A 62 20.45 -6.99 -16.31
C LEU A 62 21.20 -8.32 -16.47
N VAL A 63 20.59 -9.27 -17.15
CA VAL A 63 21.27 -10.45 -17.68
C VAL A 63 21.34 -10.36 -19.20
N ILE A 64 22.53 -10.54 -19.76
CA ILE A 64 22.74 -10.70 -21.20
C ILE A 64 23.32 -12.08 -21.42
N SER A 65 22.67 -12.89 -22.23
CA SER A 65 23.12 -14.27 -22.50
C SER A 65 23.36 -14.47 -23.98
N ASP A 66 24.50 -15.07 -24.33
CA ASP A 66 24.61 -15.70 -25.65
C ASP A 66 23.63 -16.87 -25.73
N TYR A 67 23.05 -17.05 -26.90
CA TYR A 67 22.17 -18.16 -27.17
C TYR A 67 22.96 -19.46 -27.46
N GLN A 68 24.08 -19.35 -28.20
CA GLN A 68 24.84 -20.51 -28.69
C GLN A 68 26.16 -20.63 -27.93
N MET A 69 26.15 -21.44 -26.88
CA MET A 69 27.35 -21.86 -26.16
C MET A 69 27.40 -23.40 -26.10
N PRO A 70 28.58 -24.01 -26.09
CA PRO A 70 28.69 -25.48 -26.19
C PRO A 70 28.03 -26.25 -25.05
N ASP A 71 28.27 -25.85 -23.81
CA ASP A 71 27.89 -26.62 -22.62
C ASP A 71 26.70 -26.03 -21.84
N PHE A 72 26.49 -24.70 -21.93
CA PHE A 72 25.45 -23.99 -21.18
C PHE A 72 24.81 -22.90 -22.05
N ASP A 73 23.85 -23.31 -22.87
CA ASP A 73 23.19 -22.44 -23.85
C ASP A 73 22.20 -21.42 -23.21
N GLY A 74 21.80 -20.44 -24.00
CA GLY A 74 20.89 -19.38 -23.55
C GLY A 74 19.53 -19.88 -23.07
N MET A 75 19.06 -21.05 -23.53
CA MET A 75 17.81 -21.67 -23.05
C MET A 75 17.96 -22.20 -21.63
N ARG A 76 19.10 -22.84 -21.34
CA ARG A 76 19.41 -23.30 -19.99
C ARG A 76 19.62 -22.12 -19.05
N ALA A 77 20.31 -21.08 -19.51
CA ALA A 77 20.46 -19.83 -18.75
C ALA A 77 19.11 -19.17 -18.43
N LEU A 78 18.19 -19.14 -19.39
CA LEU A 78 16.83 -18.63 -19.16
C LEU A 78 16.04 -19.48 -18.15
N LYS A 79 16.21 -20.79 -18.15
CA LYS A 79 15.59 -21.69 -17.15
C LYS A 79 16.12 -21.42 -15.74
N VAL A 80 17.44 -21.24 -15.60
CA VAL A 80 18.05 -20.83 -14.31
C VAL A 80 17.49 -19.49 -13.87
N PHE A 81 17.52 -18.49 -14.74
CA PHE A 81 16.98 -17.16 -14.47
C PHE A 81 15.54 -17.20 -13.94
N LYS A 82 14.67 -18.00 -14.55
CA LYS A 82 13.25 -18.13 -14.14
C LYS A 82 13.09 -18.84 -12.80
N ARG A 83 13.95 -19.78 -12.46
CA ARG A 83 13.94 -20.50 -11.17
C ARG A 83 14.10 -19.54 -9.98
N TYR A 84 14.86 -18.46 -10.18
CA TYR A 84 15.09 -17.42 -9.17
C TYR A 84 14.10 -16.27 -9.21
N GLU A 85 13.09 -16.31 -10.09
CA GLU A 85 12.03 -15.29 -10.23
C GLU A 85 12.57 -13.85 -10.27
N LEU A 86 13.71 -13.63 -10.93
CA LEU A 86 14.37 -12.35 -11.00
C LEU A 86 13.54 -11.32 -11.75
N GLU A 87 13.35 -10.15 -11.15
CA GLU A 87 12.60 -9.02 -11.74
C GLU A 87 13.49 -8.07 -12.52
N ILE A 88 14.45 -8.60 -13.27
CA ILE A 88 15.38 -7.86 -14.11
C ILE A 88 15.21 -8.29 -15.56
N PRO A 89 15.64 -7.49 -16.54
CA PRO A 89 15.65 -7.93 -17.93
C PRO A 89 16.60 -9.10 -18.17
N PHE A 90 16.17 -10.04 -19.00
CA PHE A 90 16.99 -11.11 -19.58
C PHE A 90 16.98 -10.95 -21.10
N ILE A 91 18.11 -10.59 -21.67
CA ILE A 91 18.26 -10.31 -23.09
C ILE A 91 19.16 -11.38 -23.71
N LEU A 92 18.65 -12.02 -24.76
CA LEU A 92 19.43 -12.99 -25.54
C LEU A 92 20.13 -12.29 -26.70
N VAL A 93 21.37 -12.67 -26.91
CA VAL A 93 22.18 -12.23 -28.05
C VAL A 93 22.59 -13.46 -28.84
N SER A 94 22.47 -13.45 -30.17
CA SER A 94 22.82 -14.63 -30.99
C SER A 94 23.35 -14.24 -32.38
N GLY A 95 24.27 -15.03 -32.89
CA GLY A 95 24.81 -14.83 -34.24
C GLY A 95 23.86 -15.32 -35.34
N LYS A 96 23.13 -16.40 -35.10
CA LYS A 96 22.18 -17.02 -36.06
C LYS A 96 21.08 -17.74 -35.28
N ILE A 97 19.89 -17.21 -35.32
CA ILE A 97 18.69 -17.91 -34.84
C ILE A 97 17.61 -17.80 -35.93
N GLY A 98 16.85 -18.87 -36.14
CA GLY A 98 15.65 -18.79 -36.97
C GLY A 98 14.55 -18.01 -36.27
N GLU A 99 13.67 -17.34 -37.06
CA GLU A 99 12.55 -16.56 -36.53
C GLU A 99 11.65 -17.34 -35.57
N GLU A 100 11.41 -18.63 -35.86
CA GLU A 100 10.62 -19.53 -35.00
C GLU A 100 11.25 -19.73 -33.62
N ALA A 101 12.55 -19.92 -33.53
CA ALA A 101 13.26 -20.10 -32.27
C ALA A 101 13.31 -18.80 -31.45
N ALA A 102 13.41 -17.65 -32.11
CA ALA A 102 13.32 -16.36 -31.43
C ALA A 102 11.93 -16.12 -30.80
N VAL A 103 10.85 -16.47 -31.52
CA VAL A 103 9.48 -16.40 -31.00
C VAL A 103 9.29 -17.33 -29.80
N ASP A 104 9.83 -18.55 -29.86
CA ASP A 104 9.72 -19.50 -28.76
C ASP A 104 10.47 -19.03 -27.49
N LEU A 105 11.61 -18.40 -27.66
CA LEU A 105 12.37 -17.80 -26.56
C LEU A 105 11.59 -16.68 -25.85
N MET A 106 10.96 -15.81 -26.64
CA MET A 106 10.11 -14.74 -26.09
C MET A 106 8.90 -15.32 -25.34
N LYS A 107 8.24 -16.35 -25.88
CA LYS A 107 7.15 -17.07 -25.18
C LYS A 107 7.64 -17.75 -23.90
N GLN A 108 8.88 -18.21 -23.86
CA GLN A 108 9.49 -18.79 -22.67
C GLN A 108 9.95 -17.76 -21.65
N GLY A 109 9.79 -16.46 -21.90
CA GLY A 109 10.01 -15.39 -20.92
C GLY A 109 11.33 -14.65 -21.06
N ALA A 110 12.05 -14.79 -22.18
CA ALA A 110 13.08 -13.82 -22.54
C ALA A 110 12.44 -12.44 -22.77
N HIS A 111 13.10 -11.39 -22.34
CA HIS A 111 12.55 -10.04 -22.44
C HIS A 111 12.84 -9.37 -23.78
N ASP A 112 13.92 -9.73 -24.41
CA ASP A 112 14.24 -9.34 -25.78
C ASP A 112 15.26 -10.31 -26.41
N TYR A 113 15.37 -10.25 -27.74
CA TYR A 113 16.32 -11.01 -28.53
C TYR A 113 17.01 -10.09 -29.55
N ILE A 114 18.34 -10.19 -29.65
CA ILE A 114 19.16 -9.33 -30.49
C ILE A 114 20.15 -10.14 -31.29
N MET A 115 20.26 -9.88 -32.58
CA MET A 115 21.29 -10.51 -33.43
C MET A 115 22.68 -9.91 -33.15
N LYS A 116 23.69 -10.78 -32.96
CA LYS A 116 25.12 -10.39 -32.94
C LYS A 116 25.42 -9.62 -34.25
N GLY A 117 26.06 -8.47 -34.12
CA GLY A 117 26.29 -7.56 -35.25
C GLY A 117 25.27 -6.41 -35.38
N ASN A 118 24.10 -6.48 -34.76
CA ASN A 118 23.17 -5.36 -34.67
C ASN A 118 23.34 -4.58 -33.35
N THR A 119 24.54 -4.05 -33.15
CA THR A 119 24.89 -3.29 -31.93
C THR A 119 24.07 -2.02 -31.78
N THR A 120 23.53 -1.48 -32.88
CA THR A 120 22.67 -0.29 -32.88
C THR A 120 21.32 -0.54 -32.18
N ARG A 121 20.86 -1.80 -32.17
CA ARG A 121 19.59 -2.19 -31.50
C ARG A 121 19.80 -2.59 -30.05
N LEU A 122 21.01 -3.04 -29.65
CA LEU A 122 21.25 -3.57 -28.32
C LEU A 122 21.00 -2.54 -27.21
N ILE A 123 21.53 -1.35 -27.35
CA ILE A 123 21.40 -0.29 -26.32
C ILE A 123 19.94 0.16 -26.18
N PRO A 124 19.22 0.53 -27.25
CA PRO A 124 17.80 0.87 -27.13
C PRO A 124 16.93 -0.25 -26.51
N ALA A 125 17.23 -1.50 -26.83
CA ALA A 125 16.52 -2.63 -26.26
C ALA A 125 16.76 -2.76 -24.75
N ILE A 126 18.03 -2.66 -24.32
CA ILE A 126 18.39 -2.67 -22.90
C ILE A 126 17.67 -1.52 -22.15
N GLU A 127 17.72 -0.31 -22.67
CA GLU A 127 17.07 0.87 -22.07
C GLU A 127 15.56 0.69 -21.92
N SER A 128 14.92 0.18 -22.98
CA SER A 128 13.50 -0.12 -22.95
C SER A 128 13.15 -1.15 -21.89
N GLN A 129 13.91 -2.25 -21.81
CA GLN A 129 13.64 -3.30 -20.85
C GLN A 129 13.97 -2.90 -19.40
N LEU A 130 15.03 -2.14 -19.18
CA LEU A 130 15.34 -1.58 -17.86
C LEU A 130 14.24 -0.64 -17.38
N LYS A 131 13.68 0.21 -18.26
CA LYS A 131 12.56 1.09 -17.94
C LYS A 131 11.30 0.29 -17.58
N VAL A 132 10.99 -0.75 -18.34
CA VAL A 132 9.84 -1.65 -18.05
C VAL A 132 10.02 -2.33 -16.68
N ALA A 133 11.22 -2.86 -16.41
CA ALA A 133 11.53 -3.50 -15.13
C ALA A 133 11.44 -2.51 -13.95
N ALA A 134 11.98 -1.29 -14.11
CA ALA A 134 11.91 -0.24 -13.09
C ALA A 134 10.45 0.14 -12.78
N ASN A 135 9.62 0.35 -13.80
CA ASN A 135 8.20 0.67 -13.63
C ASN A 135 7.44 -0.46 -12.93
N ARG A 136 7.76 -1.73 -13.25
CA ARG A 136 7.15 -2.90 -12.61
C ARG A 136 7.52 -2.98 -11.12
N ARG A 137 8.79 -2.78 -10.77
CA ARG A 137 9.27 -2.75 -9.38
C ARG A 137 8.62 -1.61 -8.58
N GLU A 138 8.56 -0.39 -9.16
CA GLU A 138 7.96 0.75 -8.47
C GLU A 138 6.47 0.54 -8.23
N ARG A 139 5.74 0.01 -9.22
CA ARG A 139 4.32 -0.32 -9.04
C ARG A 139 4.11 -1.33 -7.92
N ARG A 140 4.88 -2.42 -7.88
CA ARG A 140 4.79 -3.43 -6.80
C ARG A 140 5.11 -2.83 -5.43
N ARG A 141 6.14 -1.99 -5.36
CA ARG A 141 6.51 -1.29 -4.13
C ARG A 141 5.37 -0.40 -3.61
N LEU A 142 4.72 0.33 -4.51
CA LEU A 142 3.58 1.19 -4.17
C LEU A 142 2.37 0.35 -3.74
N GLU A 143 2.06 -0.73 -4.47
CA GLU A 143 0.98 -1.67 -4.10
C GLU A 143 1.23 -2.30 -2.72
N GLN A 144 2.47 -2.68 -2.42
CA GLN A 144 2.83 -3.23 -1.11
C GLN A 144 2.69 -2.19 0.00
N LYS A 145 3.21 -0.97 -0.20
CA LYS A 145 3.05 0.12 0.77
C LYS A 145 1.58 0.45 1.03
N LEU A 146 0.76 0.44 -0.02
CA LEU A 146 -0.68 0.66 0.13
C LEU A 146 -1.30 -0.43 1.00
N ARG A 147 -1.02 -1.72 0.71
CA ARG A 147 -1.53 -2.84 1.52
C ARG A 147 -1.08 -2.77 2.99
N GLU A 148 0.18 -2.43 3.23
CA GLU A 148 0.71 -2.26 4.58
C GLU A 148 0.01 -1.11 5.32
N SER A 149 -0.20 0.03 4.66
CA SER A 149 -0.92 1.17 5.20
C SER A 149 -2.39 0.85 5.50
N GLU A 150 -3.08 0.17 4.57
CA GLU A 150 -4.45 -0.28 4.77
C GLU A 150 -4.58 -1.28 5.95
N ALA A 151 -3.63 -2.21 6.06
CA ALA A 151 -3.61 -3.17 7.17
C ALA A 151 -3.38 -2.49 8.52
N GLN A 152 -2.46 -1.52 8.57
CA GLN A 152 -2.21 -0.72 9.77
C GLN A 152 -3.45 0.10 10.16
N TYR A 153 -4.03 0.84 9.20
CA TYR A 153 -5.25 1.60 9.44
C TYR A 153 -6.36 0.71 9.97
N ARG A 154 -6.63 -0.42 9.33
CA ARG A 154 -7.64 -1.39 9.76
C ARG A 154 -7.34 -1.93 11.16
N GLY A 155 -6.08 -2.21 11.47
CA GLY A 155 -5.65 -2.65 12.79
C GLY A 155 -5.95 -1.61 13.87
N PHE A 156 -5.65 -0.33 13.65
CA PHE A 156 -5.99 0.75 14.57
C PHE A 156 -7.49 0.94 14.71
N PHE A 157 -8.20 0.98 13.59
CA PHE A 157 -9.65 1.19 13.56
C PHE A 157 -10.40 0.10 14.33
N GLU A 158 -10.10 -1.18 14.06
CA GLU A 158 -10.81 -2.32 14.66
C GLU A 158 -10.43 -2.61 16.12
N ASN A 159 -9.20 -2.33 16.52
CA ASN A 159 -8.71 -2.64 17.87
C ASN A 159 -8.70 -1.43 18.82
N ALA A 160 -9.18 -0.27 18.40
CA ALA A 160 -9.31 0.87 19.28
C ALA A 160 -10.29 0.55 20.42
N ALA A 161 -9.91 0.90 21.67
CA ALA A 161 -10.75 0.77 22.85
C ALA A 161 -11.76 1.94 23.00
N ILE A 162 -12.18 2.50 21.87
CA ILE A 162 -13.16 3.57 21.78
C ILE A 162 -13.98 3.34 20.50
N GLY A 163 -15.25 3.74 20.52
CA GLY A 163 -16.07 3.70 19.31
C GLY A 163 -15.53 4.66 18.26
N ILE A 164 -15.35 4.19 17.03
CA ILE A 164 -14.98 5.02 15.88
C ILE A 164 -16.03 4.85 14.80
N PHE A 165 -16.44 5.95 14.20
CA PHE A 165 -17.40 5.95 13.10
C PHE A 165 -16.96 6.86 11.96
N ARG A 166 -17.46 6.56 10.77
CA ARG A 166 -17.40 7.42 9.59
C ARG A 166 -18.77 7.52 8.97
N CYS A 167 -19.17 8.75 8.61
CA CYS A 167 -20.42 9.00 7.91
C CYS A 167 -20.25 10.07 6.82
N GLU A 168 -21.19 10.09 5.88
CA GLU A 168 -21.30 11.16 4.89
C GLU A 168 -21.85 12.44 5.55
N GLU A 169 -21.74 13.57 4.88
CA GLU A 169 -22.32 14.85 5.37
C GLU A 169 -23.83 14.76 5.63
N ASP A 170 -24.53 13.90 4.93
CA ASP A 170 -25.96 13.64 5.14
C ASP A 170 -26.24 12.67 6.31
N SER A 171 -25.24 12.39 7.14
CA SER A 171 -25.30 11.48 8.31
C SER A 171 -25.48 10.01 7.96
N ARG A 172 -25.29 9.59 6.72
CA ARG A 172 -25.31 8.20 6.33
C ARG A 172 -24.04 7.50 6.83
N ILE A 173 -24.21 6.50 7.71
CA ILE A 173 -23.08 5.76 8.27
C ILE A 173 -22.39 4.92 7.19
N GLN A 174 -21.13 5.20 6.95
CA GLN A 174 -20.29 4.43 6.05
C GLN A 174 -19.57 3.29 6.75
N ASP A 175 -19.07 3.54 7.95
CA ASP A 175 -18.31 2.56 8.70
C ASP A 175 -18.37 2.81 10.21
N VAL A 176 -18.27 1.73 10.97
CA VAL A 176 -18.10 1.73 12.43
C VAL A 176 -17.08 0.66 12.81
N ASN A 177 -16.27 0.91 13.84
CA ASN A 177 -15.36 -0.11 14.31
C ASN A 177 -16.08 -1.17 15.18
N ARG A 178 -15.40 -2.29 15.40
CA ARG A 178 -15.94 -3.39 16.20
C ARG A 178 -16.32 -2.98 17.62
N PHE A 179 -15.53 -2.09 18.22
CA PHE A 179 -15.81 -1.60 19.57
C PHE A 179 -17.16 -0.88 19.64
N LEU A 180 -17.44 0.02 18.71
CA LEU A 180 -18.71 0.74 18.66
C LEU A 180 -19.90 -0.19 18.43
N ALA A 181 -19.76 -1.14 17.49
CA ALA A 181 -20.81 -2.14 17.26
C ALA A 181 -21.16 -2.91 18.54
N HIS A 182 -20.16 -3.40 19.27
CA HIS A 182 -20.37 -4.11 20.53
C HIS A 182 -20.91 -3.20 21.65
N ALA A 183 -20.42 -1.98 21.77
CA ALA A 183 -20.93 -1.02 22.75
C ALA A 183 -22.42 -0.70 22.55
N LEU A 184 -22.90 -0.72 21.31
CA LEU A 184 -24.29 -0.58 20.96
C LEU A 184 -25.08 -1.91 21.04
N GLY A 185 -24.41 -3.03 21.33
CA GLY A 185 -25.03 -4.35 21.52
C GLY A 185 -25.16 -5.19 20.25
N PHE A 186 -24.45 -4.85 19.17
CA PHE A 186 -24.47 -5.60 17.92
C PHE A 186 -23.33 -6.63 17.86
N GLU A 187 -23.61 -7.80 17.28
CA GLU A 187 -22.60 -8.85 17.09
C GLU A 187 -21.67 -8.55 15.92
N SER A 188 -22.16 -7.81 14.91
CA SER A 188 -21.38 -7.44 13.72
C SER A 188 -21.49 -5.94 13.39
N ARG A 189 -20.47 -5.42 12.72
CA ARG A 189 -20.46 -4.05 12.17
C ARG A 189 -21.60 -3.85 11.17
N GLU A 190 -21.78 -4.82 10.30
CA GLU A 190 -22.75 -4.79 9.20
C GLU A 190 -24.18 -4.68 9.75
N ASP A 191 -24.49 -5.38 10.83
CA ASP A 191 -25.78 -5.28 11.49
C ASP A 191 -25.95 -3.93 12.18
N CYS A 192 -24.92 -3.44 12.84
CA CYS A 192 -24.87 -2.12 13.45
C CYS A 192 -25.17 -1.01 12.41
N ILE A 193 -24.43 -0.99 11.29
CA ILE A 193 -24.61 -0.02 10.21
C ILE A 193 -26.04 -0.09 9.66
N ARG A 194 -26.54 -1.30 9.35
CA ARG A 194 -27.87 -1.51 8.79
C ARG A 194 -29.01 -0.99 9.70
N VAL A 195 -28.82 -1.12 11.00
CA VAL A 195 -29.80 -0.64 11.98
C VAL A 195 -29.68 0.86 12.16
N LEU A 196 -28.48 1.39 12.26
CA LEU A 196 -28.25 2.83 12.37
C LEU A 196 -28.79 3.58 11.14
N GLU A 197 -28.59 3.06 9.93
CA GLU A 197 -29.16 3.63 8.71
C GLU A 197 -30.69 3.70 8.72
N LYS A 198 -31.37 2.73 9.38
CA LYS A 198 -32.84 2.73 9.52
C LYS A 198 -33.33 3.62 10.65
N LEU A 199 -32.63 3.62 11.78
CA LEU A 199 -33.06 4.37 12.97
C LEU A 199 -32.86 5.87 12.86
N ILE A 200 -31.83 6.34 12.16
CA ILE A 200 -31.59 7.78 11.97
C ILE A 200 -32.80 8.48 11.33
N PRO A 201 -33.50 7.89 10.32
CA PRO A 201 -34.73 8.48 9.79
C PRO A 201 -35.94 8.48 10.75
N GLU A 202 -36.01 7.52 11.67
CA GLU A 202 -37.19 7.34 12.55
C GLU A 202 -37.08 8.12 13.87
N VAL A 203 -35.86 8.40 14.35
CA VAL A 203 -35.62 9.09 15.64
C VAL A 203 -35.71 10.63 15.50
N TYR A 204 -35.56 11.15 14.29
CA TYR A 204 -35.65 12.60 14.03
C TYR A 204 -36.69 12.86 12.94
N ASP A 205 -37.62 13.79 13.21
CA ASP A 205 -38.42 14.32 12.12
C ASP A 205 -37.52 15.03 11.09
N ALA A 206 -37.99 15.17 9.84
CA ALA A 206 -37.19 15.69 8.75
C ALA A 206 -36.63 17.13 9.02
N GLN A 207 -37.30 17.92 9.86
CA GLN A 207 -36.87 19.27 10.21
C GLN A 207 -35.78 19.25 11.29
N THR A 208 -35.96 18.44 12.32
CA THR A 208 -34.98 18.25 13.40
C THR A 208 -33.70 17.61 12.86
N ARG A 209 -33.82 16.64 11.96
CA ARG A 209 -32.70 15.97 11.31
C ARG A 209 -31.83 16.94 10.50
N GLN A 210 -32.47 17.83 9.71
CA GLN A 210 -31.75 18.75 8.87
C GLN A 210 -31.02 19.83 9.70
N ALA A 211 -31.64 20.32 10.77
CA ALA A 211 -31.01 21.25 11.70
C ALA A 211 -29.82 20.59 12.42
N THR A 212 -29.98 19.38 12.97
CA THR A 212 -28.95 18.68 13.71
C THR A 212 -27.78 18.28 12.81
N THR A 213 -28.06 17.86 11.56
CA THR A 213 -27.01 17.49 10.59
C THR A 213 -26.16 18.68 10.17
N VAL A 214 -26.81 19.86 9.95
CA VAL A 214 -26.09 21.10 9.62
C VAL A 214 -25.26 21.57 10.81
N GLU A 215 -25.82 21.56 12.01
CA GLU A 215 -25.07 21.91 13.23
C GLU A 215 -23.91 20.97 13.50
N LEU A 216 -24.09 19.67 13.31
CA LEU A 216 -23.02 18.67 13.44
C LEU A 216 -21.93 18.86 12.40
N ALA A 217 -22.28 19.13 11.15
CA ALA A 217 -21.32 19.39 10.10
C ALA A 217 -20.53 20.69 10.34
N ASP A 218 -21.18 21.73 10.80
CA ASP A 218 -20.53 23.00 11.16
C ASP A 218 -19.63 22.84 12.41
N GLN A 219 -20.10 22.11 13.42
CA GLN A 219 -19.28 21.77 14.59
C GLN A 219 -18.10 20.84 14.21
N ALA A 220 -18.32 19.89 13.31
CA ALA A 220 -17.28 18.98 12.85
C ALA A 220 -16.15 19.70 12.11
N ARG A 221 -16.46 20.74 11.33
CA ARG A 221 -15.46 21.60 10.67
C ARG A 221 -14.57 22.35 11.66
N GLN A 222 -15.09 22.58 12.88
CA GLN A 222 -14.38 23.25 13.97
C GLN A 222 -13.82 22.27 15.02
N GLY A 223 -14.00 20.95 14.85
CA GLY A 223 -13.66 19.93 15.84
C GLY A 223 -14.69 19.89 16.98
N GLY A 224 -15.92 19.43 16.69
CA GLY A 224 -17.01 19.40 17.64
C GLY A 224 -16.89 18.31 18.71
N ARG A 225 -17.18 18.68 19.98
CA ARG A 225 -17.36 17.73 21.08
C ARG A 225 -18.72 17.99 21.73
N PHE A 226 -19.55 16.95 21.86
CA PHE A 226 -20.87 17.05 22.48
C PHE A 226 -21.23 15.76 23.21
N GLU A 227 -22.26 15.87 24.05
CA GLU A 227 -22.81 14.72 24.75
C GLU A 227 -24.02 14.20 23.98
N ALA A 228 -24.13 12.88 23.92
CA ALA A 228 -25.25 12.22 23.25
C ALA A 228 -25.74 11.02 24.05
N VAL A 229 -26.98 10.62 23.79
CA VAL A 229 -27.60 9.44 24.38
C VAL A 229 -27.96 8.49 23.25
N PHE A 230 -27.46 7.27 23.33
CA PHE A 230 -27.75 6.22 22.38
C PHE A 230 -28.59 5.12 23.03
N HIS A 231 -29.46 4.48 22.27
CA HIS A 231 -30.17 3.27 22.69
C HIS A 231 -29.45 2.03 22.17
N ARG A 232 -29.09 1.14 23.07
CA ARG A 232 -28.49 -0.15 22.70
C ARG A 232 -29.57 -1.10 22.18
N GLN A 233 -29.16 -2.13 21.47
CA GLN A 233 -30.07 -3.14 20.91
C GLN A 233 -30.97 -3.82 21.98
N ASN A 234 -30.49 -3.97 23.22
CA ASN A 234 -31.22 -4.52 24.34
C ASN A 234 -32.21 -3.53 25.05
N GLY A 235 -32.33 -2.31 24.51
CA GLY A 235 -33.15 -1.25 25.06
C GLY A 235 -32.54 -0.45 26.20
N SER A 236 -31.32 -0.79 26.66
CA SER A 236 -30.61 0.03 27.65
C SER A 236 -30.07 1.31 27.02
N VAL A 237 -29.75 2.30 27.87
CA VAL A 237 -29.24 3.61 27.45
C VAL A 237 -27.72 3.63 27.58
N MET A 238 -27.06 4.27 26.64
CA MET A 238 -25.65 4.60 26.65
C MET A 238 -25.47 6.12 26.64
N GLU A 239 -24.94 6.67 27.72
CA GLU A 239 -24.49 8.08 27.75
C GLU A 239 -23.11 8.15 27.15
N ALA A 240 -22.90 9.02 26.16
CA ALA A 240 -21.65 9.07 25.44
C ALA A 240 -21.13 10.48 25.21
N ILE A 241 -19.82 10.60 25.11
CA ILE A 241 -19.13 11.78 24.59
C ILE A 241 -18.75 11.49 23.14
N VAL A 242 -19.21 12.35 22.26
CA VAL A 242 -18.94 12.27 20.83
C VAL A 242 -17.95 13.38 20.45
N ASN A 243 -16.86 13.00 19.80
CA ASN A 243 -15.98 13.94 19.12
C ASN A 243 -16.12 13.69 17.61
N VAL A 244 -16.30 14.76 16.83
CA VAL A 244 -16.49 14.66 15.38
C VAL A 244 -15.67 15.73 14.67
N TRP A 245 -15.13 15.39 13.51
CA TRP A 245 -14.42 16.30 12.63
C TRP A 245 -14.70 15.97 11.16
N ALA A 246 -14.64 17.00 10.32
CA ALA A 246 -14.81 16.87 8.88
C ALA A 246 -13.48 16.55 8.20
N ILE A 247 -13.49 15.60 7.30
CA ILE A 247 -12.36 15.21 6.45
C ILE A 247 -12.71 15.53 5.00
N GLU A 248 -11.91 16.35 4.36
CA GLU A 248 -12.05 16.65 2.93
C GLU A 248 -11.29 15.60 2.10
N ASP A 249 -11.99 14.87 1.25
CA ASP A 249 -11.39 14.02 0.24
C ASP A 249 -11.14 14.83 -1.04
N GLU A 250 -9.92 15.32 -1.20
CA GLU A 250 -9.52 16.14 -2.35
C GLU A 250 -9.72 15.38 -3.69
N THR A 251 -9.63 14.05 -3.68
CA THR A 251 -9.75 13.22 -4.88
C THR A 251 -11.20 13.12 -5.35
N ARG A 252 -12.13 12.99 -4.42
CA ARG A 252 -13.57 12.83 -4.68
C ARG A 252 -14.33 14.14 -4.61
N ARG A 253 -13.70 15.22 -4.12
CA ARG A 253 -14.35 16.51 -3.83
C ARG A 253 -15.60 16.35 -2.94
N THR A 254 -15.51 15.44 -2.00
CA THR A 254 -16.56 15.15 -1.02
C THR A 254 -16.01 15.34 0.38
N THR A 255 -16.85 15.78 1.27
CA THR A 255 -16.53 15.82 2.69
C THR A 255 -17.22 14.64 3.36
N TYR A 256 -16.53 13.99 4.28
CA TYR A 256 -17.11 13.01 5.17
C TYR A 256 -16.77 13.37 6.62
N LEU A 257 -17.56 12.87 7.55
CA LEU A 257 -17.35 13.08 8.97
C LEU A 257 -16.75 11.83 9.58
N GLU A 258 -15.68 12.01 10.35
CA GLU A 258 -15.15 10.98 11.23
C GLU A 258 -15.33 11.41 12.68
N GLY A 259 -15.48 10.43 13.56
CA GLY A 259 -15.60 10.75 14.98
C GLY A 259 -15.34 9.56 15.88
N THR A 260 -15.24 9.91 17.17
CA THR A 260 -15.16 8.93 18.26
C THR A 260 -16.35 9.03 19.18
N ILE A 261 -16.75 7.89 19.73
CA ILE A 261 -17.82 7.76 20.72
C ILE A 261 -17.24 7.04 21.93
N GLU A 262 -17.22 7.75 23.05
CA GLU A 262 -16.78 7.23 24.34
C GLU A 262 -18.00 6.96 25.22
N ASP A 263 -18.18 5.71 25.62
CA ASP A 263 -19.24 5.31 26.55
C ASP A 263 -18.85 5.75 27.99
N VAL A 264 -19.57 6.69 28.53
CA VAL A 264 -19.34 7.25 29.88
C VAL A 264 -20.45 6.86 30.87
N THR A 265 -21.29 5.88 30.51
CA THR A 265 -22.47 5.48 31.31
C THR A 265 -22.05 5.05 32.72
N GLU A 266 -21.14 4.11 32.84
CA GLU A 266 -20.68 3.59 34.15
C GLU A 266 -19.98 4.69 34.97
N GLN A 267 -19.14 5.49 34.33
CA GLN A 267 -18.47 6.60 35.00
C GLN A 267 -19.48 7.58 35.59
N ARG A 268 -20.47 7.97 34.82
CA ARG A 268 -21.50 8.93 35.27
C ARG A 268 -22.42 8.36 36.34
N GLU A 269 -22.75 7.08 36.26
CA GLU A 269 -23.50 6.40 37.31
C GLU A 269 -22.70 6.38 38.63
N MET A 270 -21.41 6.12 38.56
CA MET A 270 -20.55 6.13 39.75
C MET A 270 -20.40 7.52 40.35
N GLU A 271 -20.24 8.55 39.53
CA GLU A 271 -20.20 9.93 39.96
C GLU A 271 -21.53 10.38 40.61
N ARG A 272 -22.68 9.97 40.07
CA ARG A 272 -24.01 10.23 40.65
C ARG A 272 -24.13 9.57 42.02
N LYS A 273 -23.79 8.29 42.15
CA LYS A 273 -23.82 7.57 43.43
C LYS A 273 -22.90 8.21 44.47
N LEU A 274 -21.72 8.66 44.08
CA LEU A 274 -20.79 9.33 44.96
C LEU A 274 -21.39 10.64 45.49
N ARG A 275 -21.95 11.49 44.64
CA ARG A 275 -22.59 12.74 45.02
C ARG A 275 -23.80 12.53 45.95
N GLU A 276 -24.62 11.50 45.70
CA GLU A 276 -25.74 11.14 46.55
C GLU A 276 -25.24 10.71 47.96
N MET A 277 -24.17 9.95 48.05
CA MET A 277 -23.57 9.57 49.32
C MET A 277 -22.99 10.77 50.08
N GLU A 278 -22.32 11.69 49.39
CA GLU A 278 -21.76 12.93 49.99
C GLU A 278 -22.90 13.80 50.53
N GLN A 279 -23.97 13.99 49.78
CA GLN A 279 -25.13 14.77 50.26
C GLN A 279 -25.81 14.14 51.47
N LEU A 280 -25.94 12.79 51.45
CA LEU A 280 -26.49 12.07 52.58
C LEU A 280 -25.62 12.22 53.84
N HIS A 281 -24.29 12.13 53.64
CA HIS A 281 -23.30 12.27 54.72
C HIS A 281 -23.36 13.70 55.32
N GLU A 282 -23.38 14.75 54.53
CA GLU A 282 -23.56 16.14 54.98
C GLU A 282 -24.88 16.33 55.74
N SER A 283 -25.98 15.78 55.25
CA SER A 283 -27.28 15.85 55.93
C SER A 283 -27.26 15.13 57.27
N LEU A 284 -26.55 14.03 57.41
CA LEU A 284 -26.39 13.34 58.69
C LEU A 284 -25.53 14.11 59.70
N ILE A 285 -24.45 14.75 59.25
CA ILE A 285 -23.62 15.64 60.07
C ILE A 285 -24.42 16.82 60.60
N ASP A 286 -25.20 17.48 59.74
CA ASP A 286 -26.07 18.61 60.13
C ASP A 286 -27.12 18.18 61.15
N LEU A 287 -27.74 17.02 61.00
CA LEU A 287 -28.66 16.45 61.98
C LEU A 287 -28.03 16.12 63.33
N THR A 288 -26.77 15.64 63.34
CA THR A 288 -26.05 15.32 64.57
C THR A 288 -25.44 16.55 65.25
N SER A 289 -25.19 17.65 64.53
CA SER A 289 -24.65 18.89 65.03
C SER A 289 -25.71 19.81 65.67
N ASN A 290 -27.02 19.53 65.43
CA ASN A 290 -28.16 20.27 65.94
C ASN A 290 -28.85 19.59 67.14
N LEU A 291 -28.26 18.50 67.66
CA LEU A 291 -28.65 17.82 68.89
C LEU A 291 -27.66 18.15 70.03
#